data_2a1a5dd3dc753a23225702b66d1813d2
#
_entry.id   2a1a5dd3dc753a23225702b66d1813d2
#
_cell.length_a   1.000
_cell.length_b   1.000
_cell.length_c   1.000
_cell.angle_alpha   90.00
_cell.angle_beta   90.00
_cell.angle_gamma   90.00
#
_symmetry.space_group_name_H-M   'P 1'
#
loop_
_entity.id
_entity.type
_entity.pdbx_description
1 polymer ?
#
loop_
_entity_poly.entity_id
_entity_poly.type
_entity_poly.pdbx_seq_one_letter_code
_entity_poly.pdbx_strand_id
1 'polypeptide(L)'
;MKNFMNFVGIMLGAVMLCDKATDENYNFEAGMKKQEEKDGKVEASAVTEAKKQIQQEQLERESREVKHRIQDCEKAVSRAERYGRFASKHKNIMKDFSEGLKKAQAEFESTGDYKAWDKKYSELTDKKDDAIAKAKEEIFGSRYENIYL
;
A
#
# COMPACT_ATOMS: atom_id res chain seq x y z
N MET A 1 23.27 -16.77 22.25
CA MET A 1 23.10 -16.10 23.56
C MET A 1 22.07 -16.79 24.47
N LYS A 2 20.96 -17.37 23.98
CA LYS A 2 19.94 -18.06 24.81
C LYS A 2 20.49 -19.25 25.61
N ASN A 3 21.39 -20.03 25.03
CA ASN A 3 21.97 -21.20 25.70
C ASN A 3 22.95 -20.86 26.84
N PHE A 4 23.56 -19.67 26.80
CA PHE A 4 24.47 -19.21 27.83
C PHE A 4 23.73 -18.79 29.10
N MET A 5 22.58 -18.13 28.95
CA MET A 5 21.76 -17.71 30.11
C MET A 5 21.14 -18.91 30.84
N ASN A 6 20.71 -19.95 30.11
CA ASN A 6 20.22 -21.18 30.73
C ASN A 6 21.34 -21.90 31.51
N PHE A 7 22.57 -21.94 30.96
CA PHE A 7 23.71 -22.57 31.63
C PHE A 7 24.09 -21.82 32.93
N VAL A 8 24.07 -20.49 32.91
CA VAL A 8 24.34 -19.65 34.10
C VAL A 8 23.25 -19.86 35.17
N GLY A 9 21.98 -19.97 34.77
CA GLY A 9 20.87 -20.25 35.70
C GLY A 9 21.00 -21.61 36.40
N ILE A 10 21.39 -22.64 35.65
CA ILE A 10 21.62 -23.99 36.20
C ILE A 10 22.82 -24.02 37.14
N MET A 11 23.91 -23.31 36.79
CA MET A 11 25.11 -23.27 37.65
C MET A 11 24.86 -22.47 38.94
N LEU A 12 24.13 -21.35 38.90
CA LEU A 12 23.74 -20.59 40.09
C LEU A 12 22.81 -21.41 41.01
N GLY A 13 21.87 -22.16 40.42
CA GLY A 13 20.99 -23.06 41.15
C GLY A 13 21.78 -24.20 41.85
N ALA A 14 22.75 -24.77 41.16
CA ALA A 14 23.61 -25.83 41.71
C ALA A 14 24.49 -25.35 42.87
N VAL A 15 25.06 -24.09 42.75
CA VAL A 15 25.86 -23.49 43.83
C VAL A 15 25.01 -23.21 45.08
N MET A 16 23.78 -22.68 44.89
CA MET A 16 22.87 -22.47 46.05
C MET A 16 22.40 -23.75 46.70
N LEU A 17 22.27 -24.85 45.95
CA LEU A 17 21.95 -26.14 46.52
C LEU A 17 23.12 -26.79 47.26
N CYS A 18 24.36 -26.58 46.80
CA CYS A 18 25.55 -27.04 47.48
C CYS A 18 25.75 -26.31 48.83
N ASP A 19 25.54 -25.01 48.91
CA ASP A 19 25.63 -24.24 50.15
C ASP A 19 24.60 -24.70 51.20
N LYS A 20 23.42 -25.09 50.78
CA LYS A 20 22.36 -25.59 51.65
C LYS A 20 22.55 -27.05 52.06
N ALA A 21 23.27 -27.86 51.29
CA ALA A 21 23.55 -29.26 51.58
C ALA A 21 24.49 -29.45 52.77
N THR A 22 25.12 -28.38 53.28
CA THR A 22 25.95 -28.40 54.52
C THR A 22 25.14 -28.21 55.78
N ASP A 23 23.83 -27.93 55.70
CA ASP A 23 22.92 -27.83 56.82
C ASP A 23 22.35 -29.22 57.17
N GLU A 24 22.56 -29.68 58.37
CA GLU A 24 22.15 -31.04 58.84
C GLU A 24 20.64 -31.30 58.68
N ASN A 25 19.82 -30.25 58.59
CA ASN A 25 18.37 -30.33 58.41
C ASN A 25 17.93 -30.15 56.94
N TYR A 26 18.85 -29.99 55.96
CA TYR A 26 18.51 -29.76 54.58
C TYR A 26 18.12 -31.06 53.86
N ASN A 27 16.88 -31.13 53.44
CA ASN A 27 16.41 -32.22 52.56
C ASN A 27 16.71 -31.86 51.09
N PHE A 28 17.79 -32.42 50.56
CA PHE A 28 18.28 -32.20 49.23
C PHE A 28 17.22 -32.51 48.13
N GLU A 29 16.51 -33.63 48.28
CA GLU A 29 15.45 -33.99 47.30
C GLU A 29 14.29 -33.02 47.28
N ALA A 30 13.87 -32.52 48.45
CA ALA A 30 12.83 -31.48 48.51
C ALA A 30 13.30 -30.16 47.95
N GLY A 31 14.59 -29.83 48.11
CA GLY A 31 15.21 -28.65 47.49
C GLY A 31 15.23 -28.72 45.97
N MET A 32 15.63 -29.87 45.42
CA MET A 32 15.64 -30.13 43.97
C MET A 32 14.24 -30.01 43.35
N LYS A 33 13.24 -30.68 43.95
CA LYS A 33 11.86 -30.61 43.48
C LYS A 33 11.31 -29.19 43.48
N LYS A 34 11.59 -28.39 44.50
CA LYS A 34 11.18 -26.96 44.54
C LYS A 34 11.86 -26.09 43.47
N GLN A 35 13.13 -26.44 43.16
CA GLN A 35 13.83 -25.72 42.06
C GLN A 35 13.25 -26.09 40.72
N GLU A 36 13.02 -27.37 40.42
CA GLU A 36 12.37 -27.82 39.17
C GLU A 36 10.99 -27.23 38.97
N GLU A 37 10.17 -27.14 40.05
CA GLU A 37 8.87 -26.45 39.97
C GLU A 37 8.97 -24.97 39.67
N LYS A 38 9.98 -24.27 40.20
CA LYS A 38 10.23 -22.84 39.92
C LYS A 38 10.68 -22.65 38.48
N ASP A 39 11.62 -23.48 38.02
CA ASP A 39 12.17 -23.40 36.68
C ASP A 39 11.05 -23.70 35.63
N GLY A 40 10.23 -24.72 35.87
CA GLY A 40 9.08 -25.03 35.03
C GLY A 40 8.03 -23.92 34.96
N LYS A 41 7.79 -23.17 36.07
CA LYS A 41 6.88 -22.04 36.09
C LYS A 41 7.46 -20.82 35.31
N VAL A 42 8.78 -20.59 35.41
CA VAL A 42 9.47 -19.53 34.67
C VAL A 42 9.44 -19.80 33.17
N GLU A 43 9.72 -21.05 32.76
CA GLU A 43 9.65 -21.44 31.33
C GLU A 43 8.24 -21.32 30.77
N ALA A 44 7.21 -21.79 31.49
CA ALA A 44 5.83 -21.65 31.07
C ALA A 44 5.39 -20.19 30.91
N SER A 45 5.83 -19.32 31.82
CA SER A 45 5.58 -17.86 31.73
C SER A 45 6.26 -17.25 30.50
N ALA A 46 7.54 -17.58 30.27
CA ALA A 46 8.32 -17.06 29.14
C ALA A 46 7.73 -17.51 27.80
N VAL A 47 7.27 -18.77 27.69
CA VAL A 47 6.59 -19.27 26.49
C VAL A 47 5.27 -18.54 26.25
N THR A 48 4.50 -18.27 27.31
CA THR A 48 3.23 -17.55 27.18
C THR A 48 3.43 -16.11 26.73
N GLU A 49 4.47 -15.45 27.24
CA GLU A 49 4.82 -14.07 26.86
C GLU A 49 5.33 -14.00 25.43
N ALA A 50 6.16 -14.94 25.00
CA ALA A 50 6.62 -15.04 23.62
C ALA A 50 5.46 -15.26 22.64
N LYS A 51 4.48 -16.11 22.99
CA LYS A 51 3.26 -16.30 22.17
C LYS A 51 2.46 -15.01 22.03
N LYS A 52 2.28 -14.25 23.11
CA LYS A 52 1.58 -12.95 23.07
C LYS A 52 2.31 -11.96 22.17
N GLN A 53 3.64 -11.88 22.25
CA GLN A 53 4.43 -11.00 21.40
C GLN A 53 4.30 -11.36 19.92
N ILE A 54 4.40 -12.64 19.57
CA ILE A 54 4.20 -13.12 18.20
C ILE A 54 2.81 -12.76 17.67
N GLN A 55 1.78 -12.96 18.48
CA GLN A 55 0.41 -12.64 18.11
C GLN A 55 0.22 -11.12 17.89
N GLN A 56 0.82 -10.30 18.73
CA GLN A 56 0.78 -8.85 18.59
C GLN A 56 1.50 -8.38 17.34
N GLU A 57 2.70 -8.93 17.05
CA GLU A 57 3.43 -8.63 15.81
C GLU A 57 2.64 -9.04 14.55
N GLN A 58 1.93 -10.17 14.59
CA GLN A 58 1.07 -10.59 13.48
C GLN A 58 -0.07 -9.59 13.25
N LEU A 59 -0.77 -9.18 14.30
CA LEU A 59 -1.84 -8.20 14.21
C LEU A 59 -1.35 -6.84 13.68
N GLU A 60 -0.16 -6.41 14.09
CA GLU A 60 0.43 -5.17 13.58
C GLU A 60 0.82 -5.26 12.09
N ARG A 61 1.31 -6.42 11.64
CA ARG A 61 1.59 -6.66 10.20
C ARG A 61 0.31 -6.62 9.37
N GLU A 62 -0.71 -7.36 9.80
CA GLU A 62 -2.02 -7.38 9.13
C GLU A 62 -2.64 -5.98 9.07
N SER A 63 -2.59 -5.23 10.17
CA SER A 63 -3.07 -3.84 10.21
C SER A 63 -2.35 -2.94 9.22
N ARG A 64 -1.02 -3.09 9.08
CA ARG A 64 -0.23 -2.34 8.09
C ARG A 64 -0.62 -2.71 6.66
N GLU A 65 -0.76 -4.00 6.38
CA GLU A 65 -1.19 -4.47 5.05
C GLU A 65 -2.57 -3.95 4.66
N VAL A 66 -3.53 -3.98 5.60
CA VAL A 66 -4.88 -3.43 5.38
C VAL A 66 -4.82 -1.93 5.08
N LYS A 67 -4.02 -1.16 5.83
CA LYS A 67 -3.83 0.27 5.55
C LYS A 67 -3.25 0.53 4.16
N HIS A 68 -2.26 -0.24 3.74
CA HIS A 68 -1.70 -0.13 2.38
C HIS A 68 -2.74 -0.43 1.31
N ARG A 69 -3.52 -1.50 1.48
CA ARG A 69 -4.60 -1.84 0.53
C ARG A 69 -5.65 -0.74 0.43
N ILE A 70 -6.05 -0.15 1.55
CA ILE A 70 -6.98 0.99 1.57
C ILE A 70 -6.40 2.16 0.77
N GLN A 71 -5.15 2.55 1.02
CA GLN A 71 -4.50 3.63 0.29
C GLN A 71 -4.41 3.37 -1.22
N ASP A 72 -4.12 2.13 -1.61
CA ASP A 72 -4.04 1.76 -3.02
C ASP A 72 -5.43 1.77 -3.69
N CYS A 73 -6.48 1.35 -2.97
CA CYS A 73 -7.85 1.50 -3.44
C CYS A 73 -8.25 2.97 -3.59
N GLU A 74 -7.94 3.84 -2.64
CA GLU A 74 -8.20 5.28 -2.72
C GLU A 74 -7.50 5.92 -3.92
N LYS A 75 -6.23 5.56 -4.17
CA LYS A 75 -5.50 6.02 -5.37
C LYS A 75 -6.15 5.53 -6.66
N ALA A 76 -6.62 4.26 -6.70
CA ALA A 76 -7.29 3.70 -7.85
C ALA A 76 -8.62 4.39 -8.14
N VAL A 77 -9.44 4.66 -7.12
CA VAL A 77 -10.69 5.41 -7.23
C VAL A 77 -10.43 6.83 -7.75
N SER A 78 -9.49 7.56 -7.15
CA SER A 78 -9.12 8.91 -7.58
C SER A 78 -8.63 8.94 -9.04
N ARG A 79 -7.92 7.89 -9.47
CA ARG A 79 -7.49 7.75 -10.86
C ARG A 79 -8.70 7.51 -11.78
N ALA A 80 -9.59 6.60 -11.44
CA ALA A 80 -10.80 6.31 -12.22
C ALA A 80 -11.70 7.55 -12.38
N GLU A 81 -11.88 8.35 -11.34
CA GLU A 81 -12.62 9.61 -11.38
C GLU A 81 -11.99 10.64 -12.34
N ARG A 82 -10.66 10.75 -12.32
CA ARG A 82 -9.95 11.64 -13.27
C ARG A 82 -10.14 11.20 -14.71
N TYR A 83 -10.02 9.88 -14.97
CA TYR A 83 -10.27 9.36 -16.31
C TYR A 83 -11.73 9.56 -16.75
N GLY A 84 -12.70 9.37 -15.87
CA GLY A 84 -14.12 9.64 -16.15
C GLY A 84 -14.39 11.10 -16.52
N ARG A 85 -13.78 12.05 -15.79
CA ARG A 85 -13.87 13.49 -16.11
C ARG A 85 -13.23 13.80 -17.46
N PHE A 86 -12.07 13.21 -17.74
CA PHE A 86 -11.40 13.41 -19.03
C PHE A 86 -12.23 12.85 -20.18
N ALA A 87 -12.76 11.61 -20.05
CA ALA A 87 -13.60 11.00 -21.09
C ALA A 87 -14.83 11.85 -21.41
N SER A 88 -15.47 12.44 -20.40
CA SER A 88 -16.61 13.36 -20.59
C SER A 88 -16.23 14.63 -21.35
N LYS A 89 -15.09 15.26 -20.98
CA LYS A 89 -14.60 16.45 -21.71
C LYS A 89 -14.20 16.10 -23.13
N HIS A 90 -13.47 14.99 -23.32
CA HIS A 90 -13.06 14.53 -24.65
C HIS A 90 -14.27 14.27 -25.56
N LYS A 91 -15.32 13.62 -25.04
CA LYS A 91 -16.56 13.40 -25.78
C LYS A 91 -17.18 14.73 -26.28
N ASN A 92 -17.20 15.76 -25.44
CA ASN A 92 -17.72 17.07 -25.83
C ASN A 92 -16.85 17.72 -26.90
N ILE A 93 -15.51 17.70 -26.74
CA ILE A 93 -14.57 18.24 -27.74
C ILE A 93 -14.76 17.54 -29.09
N MET A 94 -14.89 16.21 -29.10
CA MET A 94 -15.11 15.44 -30.33
C MET A 94 -16.47 15.73 -30.97
N LYS A 95 -17.49 16.00 -30.16
CA LYS A 95 -18.80 16.43 -30.66
C LYS A 95 -18.70 17.78 -31.36
N ASP A 96 -18.08 18.80 -30.73
CA ASP A 96 -17.91 20.11 -31.28
C ASP A 96 -17.08 20.09 -32.58
N PHE A 97 -16.01 19.28 -32.61
CA PHE A 97 -15.21 19.06 -33.81
C PHE A 97 -16.04 18.42 -34.94
N SER A 98 -16.83 17.40 -34.65
CA SER A 98 -17.70 16.71 -35.62
C SER A 98 -18.76 17.69 -36.20
N GLU A 99 -19.35 18.53 -35.35
CA GLU A 99 -20.34 19.53 -35.78
C GLU A 99 -19.67 20.60 -36.66
N GLY A 100 -18.46 21.05 -36.31
CA GLY A 100 -17.67 21.96 -37.12
C GLY A 100 -17.32 21.38 -38.50
N LEU A 101 -16.90 20.10 -38.54
CA LEU A 101 -16.63 19.43 -39.80
C LEU A 101 -17.86 19.32 -40.70
N LYS A 102 -19.02 18.96 -40.12
CA LYS A 102 -20.29 18.91 -40.90
C LYS A 102 -20.62 20.26 -41.55
N LYS A 103 -20.41 21.36 -40.83
CA LYS A 103 -20.62 22.72 -41.37
C LYS A 103 -19.64 23.04 -42.50
N ALA A 104 -18.34 22.76 -42.28
CA ALA A 104 -17.31 22.96 -43.27
C ALA A 104 -17.56 22.14 -44.56
N GLN A 105 -18.04 20.90 -44.39
CA GLN A 105 -18.41 20.01 -45.49
C GLN A 105 -19.61 20.56 -46.29
N ALA A 106 -20.67 21.00 -45.63
CA ALA A 106 -21.82 21.59 -46.28
C ALA A 106 -21.47 22.87 -47.06
N GLU A 107 -20.59 23.71 -46.54
CA GLU A 107 -20.07 24.88 -47.23
C GLU A 107 -19.27 24.48 -48.48
N PHE A 108 -18.39 23.47 -48.36
CA PHE A 108 -17.63 22.95 -49.50
C PHE A 108 -18.56 22.41 -50.60
N GLU A 109 -19.58 21.62 -50.24
CA GLU A 109 -20.56 21.12 -51.18
C GLU A 109 -21.34 22.20 -51.94
N SER A 110 -21.54 23.35 -51.30
CA SER A 110 -22.23 24.48 -51.89
C SER A 110 -21.32 25.38 -52.78
N THR A 111 -20.05 25.51 -52.42
CA THR A 111 -19.11 26.44 -53.04
C THR A 111 -18.09 25.83 -53.97
N GLY A 112 -17.76 24.52 -53.74
CA GLY A 112 -16.66 23.83 -54.41
C GLY A 112 -15.25 24.34 -54.06
N ASP A 113 -15.12 25.25 -53.03
CA ASP A 113 -13.84 25.85 -52.66
C ASP A 113 -13.04 24.94 -51.70
N TYR A 114 -12.20 24.11 -52.30
CA TYR A 114 -11.33 23.21 -51.58
C TYR A 114 -10.33 23.93 -50.64
N LYS A 115 -9.81 25.10 -51.05
CA LYS A 115 -8.85 25.84 -50.23
C LYS A 115 -9.48 26.38 -48.97
N ALA A 116 -10.69 26.86 -49.05
CA ALA A 116 -11.46 27.32 -47.89
C ALA A 116 -11.78 26.17 -46.96
N TRP A 117 -12.14 24.99 -47.50
CA TRP A 117 -12.41 23.79 -46.73
C TRP A 117 -11.16 23.29 -46.01
N ASP A 118 -10.02 23.16 -46.71
CA ASP A 118 -8.75 22.69 -46.14
C ASP A 118 -8.26 23.59 -44.99
N LYS A 119 -8.37 24.92 -45.18
CA LYS A 119 -8.09 25.88 -44.11
C LYS A 119 -8.96 25.69 -42.88
N LYS A 120 -10.29 25.53 -43.07
CA LYS A 120 -11.23 25.27 -41.96
C LYS A 120 -10.96 23.96 -41.28
N TYR A 121 -10.64 22.92 -42.01
CA TYR A 121 -10.27 21.60 -41.45
C TYR A 121 -9.03 21.70 -40.57
N SER A 122 -7.99 22.40 -41.04
CA SER A 122 -6.77 22.62 -40.25
C SER A 122 -7.08 23.41 -38.96
N GLU A 123 -7.81 24.51 -39.05
CA GLU A 123 -8.22 25.32 -37.89
C GLU A 123 -9.05 24.54 -36.85
N LEU A 124 -9.96 23.65 -37.31
CA LEU A 124 -10.74 22.81 -36.43
C LEU A 124 -9.90 21.73 -35.77
N THR A 125 -8.92 21.17 -36.49
CA THR A 125 -7.99 20.17 -35.95
C THR A 125 -7.11 20.79 -34.88
N ASP A 126 -6.52 21.97 -35.14
CA ASP A 126 -5.69 22.67 -34.15
C ASP A 126 -6.50 23.00 -32.89
N LYS A 127 -7.73 23.52 -33.04
CA LYS A 127 -8.63 23.79 -31.90
C LYS A 127 -8.95 22.55 -31.09
N LYS A 128 -9.22 21.43 -31.76
CA LYS A 128 -9.48 20.12 -31.08
C LYS A 128 -8.26 19.68 -30.30
N ASP A 129 -7.07 19.74 -30.90
CA ASP A 129 -5.83 19.26 -30.27
C ASP A 129 -5.44 20.16 -29.08
N ASP A 130 -5.58 21.48 -29.22
CA ASP A 130 -5.40 22.42 -28.10
C ASP A 130 -6.39 22.19 -26.96
N ALA A 131 -7.66 21.93 -27.30
CA ALA A 131 -8.68 21.64 -26.28
C ALA A 131 -8.41 20.33 -25.53
N ILE A 132 -7.95 19.29 -26.24
CA ILE A 132 -7.54 18.02 -25.64
C ILE A 132 -6.31 18.21 -24.73
N ALA A 133 -5.30 18.95 -25.19
CA ALA A 133 -4.11 19.26 -24.42
C ALA A 133 -4.45 19.99 -23.11
N LYS A 134 -5.28 21.03 -23.19
CA LYS A 134 -5.77 21.77 -22.02
C LYS A 134 -6.57 20.89 -21.05
N ALA A 135 -7.43 20.04 -21.57
CA ALA A 135 -8.20 19.12 -20.73
C ALA A 135 -7.30 18.08 -20.01
N LYS A 136 -6.26 17.60 -20.67
CA LYS A 136 -5.25 16.71 -20.05
C LYS A 136 -4.50 17.43 -18.94
N GLU A 137 -3.99 18.63 -19.22
CA GLU A 137 -3.26 19.44 -18.25
C GLU A 137 -4.12 19.76 -17.00
N GLU A 138 -5.36 20.19 -17.19
CA GLU A 138 -6.29 20.50 -16.10
C GLU A 138 -6.60 19.31 -15.20
N ILE A 139 -6.76 18.11 -15.78
CA ILE A 139 -7.21 16.92 -15.04
C ILE A 139 -6.05 16.12 -14.45
N PHE A 140 -4.95 16.02 -15.17
CA PHE A 140 -3.80 15.18 -14.81
C PHE A 140 -2.57 15.98 -14.36
N GLY A 141 -2.55 17.31 -14.61
CA GLY A 141 -1.42 18.18 -14.34
C GLY A 141 -0.32 18.08 -15.41
N SER A 142 0.79 18.79 -15.21
CA SER A 142 1.91 18.86 -16.16
C SER A 142 2.70 17.56 -16.35
N ARG A 143 2.40 16.48 -15.62
CA ARG A 143 3.07 15.19 -15.68
C ARG A 143 2.27 14.09 -16.40
N TYR A 144 1.43 14.47 -17.36
CA TYR A 144 0.64 13.47 -18.10
C TYR A 144 1.42 12.75 -19.23
N GLU A 145 2.74 12.83 -19.22
CA GLU A 145 3.64 12.45 -20.33
C GLU A 145 3.42 11.07 -20.96
N ASN A 146 2.60 10.18 -20.40
CA ASN A 146 2.38 8.83 -20.97
C ASN A 146 0.96 8.29 -20.77
N ILE A 147 -0.06 9.12 -20.95
CA ILE A 147 -1.43 8.61 -21.00
C ILE A 147 -1.75 8.26 -22.44
N TYR A 148 -1.40 7.03 -22.84
CA TYR A 148 -1.91 6.42 -24.07
C TYR A 148 -3.39 6.10 -23.88
N LEU A 149 -4.24 6.72 -24.67
CA LEU A 149 -5.64 6.35 -24.85
C LEU A 149 -5.75 5.36 -25.97
#